data_0d2dd543fe3defba12f885a1566ac42c
#
_entry.id   0d2dd543fe3defba12f885a1566ac42c
#
_cell.length_a   1.000
_cell.length_b   1.000
_cell.length_c   1.000
_cell.angle_alpha   90.00
_cell.angle_beta   90.00
_cell.angle_gamma   90.00
#
_symmetry.space_group_name_H-M   'P 1'
#
loop_
_entity.id
_entity.type
_entity.pdbx_description
1 polymer ?
#
loop_
_entity_poly.entity_id
_entity_poly.type
_entity_poly.pdbx_seq_one_letter_code
_entity_poly.pdbx_strand_id
1 'polypeptide(L)'
;MFSNTKYSGKHLILDIKNIRNKSIIDDLDELKSMMDTICISNNFTILQRIEEVFEPQGRSIIYLLSESHMSIHTFPEKNYIAFDLYTCRKYETNDEYKSIHEYIIKKTKADYEAPIIISRRF
;
A
#
# COMPACT_ATOMS: atom_id res chain seq x y z
N MET A 1 -1.36 -23.54 8.10
CA MET A 1 -1.59 -22.11 8.35
C MET A 1 -3.06 -21.77 8.29
N PHE A 2 -3.70 -21.84 7.13
CA PHE A 2 -5.12 -21.52 6.96
C PHE A 2 -5.99 -22.74 6.67
N SER A 3 -5.56 -23.93 7.12
CA SER A 3 -6.20 -25.20 6.76
C SER A 3 -7.65 -25.28 7.21
N ASN A 4 -8.04 -24.58 8.29
CA ASN A 4 -9.38 -24.62 8.86
C ASN A 4 -10.20 -23.38 8.56
N THR A 5 -9.77 -22.57 7.59
CA THR A 5 -10.45 -21.34 7.24
C THR A 5 -10.86 -21.32 5.77
N LYS A 6 -11.94 -20.60 5.49
CA LYS A 6 -12.42 -20.37 4.13
C LYS A 6 -11.66 -19.22 3.45
N TYR A 7 -10.96 -18.40 4.20
CA TYR A 7 -10.34 -17.17 3.70
C TYR A 7 -8.83 -17.36 3.57
N SER A 8 -8.27 -16.90 2.45
CA SER A 8 -6.83 -16.89 2.24
C SER A 8 -6.18 -15.62 2.79
N GLY A 9 -6.95 -14.55 2.92
CA GLY A 9 -6.46 -13.27 3.38
C GLY A 9 -7.35 -12.14 2.94
N LYS A 10 -6.84 -10.91 3.04
CA LYS A 10 -7.58 -9.72 2.62
C LYS A 10 -6.72 -8.84 1.72
N HIS A 11 -7.40 -8.11 0.85
CA HIS A 11 -6.79 -7.20 -0.11
C HIS A 11 -7.29 -5.79 0.16
N LEU A 12 -6.37 -4.90 0.51
CA LEU A 12 -6.64 -3.48 0.69
C LEU A 12 -6.31 -2.77 -0.61
N ILE A 13 -7.27 -2.01 -1.13
CA ILE A 13 -7.13 -1.26 -2.38
C ILE A 13 -7.41 0.21 -2.09
N LEU A 14 -6.46 1.07 -2.43
CA LEU A 14 -6.59 2.51 -2.21
C LEU A 14 -6.36 3.29 -3.49
N ASP A 15 -7.27 4.22 -3.75
CA ASP A 15 -7.09 5.27 -4.74
C ASP A 15 -6.83 6.58 -3.98
N ILE A 16 -5.63 7.11 -4.11
CA ILE A 16 -5.19 8.29 -3.38
C ILE A 16 -5.21 9.47 -4.36
N LYS A 17 -6.05 10.46 -4.06
CA LYS A 17 -6.34 11.55 -5.00
C LYS A 17 -6.15 12.91 -4.33
N ASN A 18 -5.90 13.92 -5.18
CA ASN A 18 -5.75 15.30 -4.72
C ASN A 18 -4.66 15.43 -3.65
N ILE A 19 -3.49 14.90 -3.99
CA ILE A 19 -2.34 14.86 -3.11
C ILE A 19 -1.77 16.28 -2.97
N ARG A 20 -1.72 16.78 -1.73
CA ARG A 20 -1.19 18.11 -1.45
C ARG A 20 0.28 18.10 -1.08
N ASN A 21 0.79 16.99 -0.57
CA ASN A 21 2.21 16.81 -0.34
C ASN A 21 2.89 16.41 -1.65
N LYS A 22 3.19 17.41 -2.49
CA LYS A 22 3.70 17.16 -3.84
C LYS A 22 5.09 16.53 -3.85
N SER A 23 5.85 16.67 -2.78
CA SER A 23 7.19 16.09 -2.74
C SER A 23 7.16 14.57 -2.75
N ILE A 24 6.10 13.94 -2.26
CA ILE A 24 6.06 12.48 -2.17
C ILE A 24 5.67 11.81 -3.49
N ILE A 25 4.95 12.50 -4.37
CA ILE A 25 4.32 11.84 -5.53
C ILE A 25 5.32 11.43 -6.61
N ASP A 26 6.48 12.07 -6.65
CA ASP A 26 7.49 11.77 -7.68
C ASP A 26 8.90 11.65 -7.09
N ASP A 27 8.99 11.25 -5.84
CA ASP A 27 10.26 11.03 -5.15
C ASP A 27 10.34 9.59 -4.68
N LEU A 28 11.24 8.82 -5.30
CA LEU A 28 11.38 7.39 -5.02
C LEU A 28 11.77 7.12 -3.57
N ASP A 29 12.67 7.93 -3.01
CA ASP A 29 13.15 7.73 -1.64
C ASP A 29 12.04 8.00 -0.62
N GLU A 30 11.22 9.05 -0.83
CA GLU A 30 10.10 9.33 0.06
C GLU A 30 9.02 8.26 -0.03
N LEU A 31 8.71 7.79 -1.24
CA LEU A 31 7.76 6.70 -1.43
C LEU A 31 8.24 5.43 -0.74
N LYS A 32 9.51 5.10 -0.93
CA LYS A 32 10.11 3.91 -0.30
C LYS A 32 10.10 4.02 1.22
N SER A 33 10.40 5.19 1.75
CA SER A 33 10.36 5.44 3.19
C SER A 33 8.96 5.21 3.75
N MET A 34 7.93 5.70 3.05
CA MET A 34 6.54 5.49 3.46
C MET A 34 6.19 4.01 3.44
N MET A 35 6.54 3.30 2.37
CA MET A 35 6.25 1.87 2.23
C MET A 35 6.99 1.05 3.29
N ASP A 36 8.28 1.35 3.51
CA ASP A 36 9.09 0.67 4.52
C ASP A 36 8.50 0.87 5.92
N THR A 37 8.02 2.08 6.21
CA THR A 37 7.37 2.38 7.50
C THR A 37 6.12 1.53 7.71
N ILE A 38 5.32 1.34 6.67
CA ILE A 38 4.15 0.45 6.75
C ILE A 38 4.59 -0.96 7.12
N CYS A 39 5.65 -1.45 6.49
CA CYS A 39 6.17 -2.80 6.78
C CYS A 39 6.67 -2.92 8.22
N ILE A 40 7.43 -1.94 8.69
CA ILE A 40 7.98 -1.95 10.05
C ILE A 40 6.84 -1.90 11.08
N SER A 41 5.89 -1.00 10.88
CA SER A 41 4.79 -0.82 11.83
C SER A 41 3.86 -2.02 11.94
N ASN A 42 3.79 -2.82 10.88
CA ASN A 42 2.91 -3.98 10.83
C ASN A 42 3.65 -5.31 10.92
N ASN A 43 4.96 -5.27 11.15
CA ASN A 43 5.82 -6.46 11.24
C ASN A 43 5.76 -7.31 9.97
N PHE A 44 5.69 -6.69 8.81
CA PHE A 44 5.81 -7.38 7.54
C PHE A 44 7.28 -7.61 7.22
N THR A 45 7.62 -8.84 6.84
CA THR A 45 8.99 -9.19 6.43
C THR A 45 9.14 -8.90 4.94
N ILE A 46 10.04 -8.00 4.60
CA ILE A 46 10.33 -7.66 3.20
C ILE A 46 11.29 -8.70 2.63
N LEU A 47 10.85 -9.39 1.58
CA LEU A 47 11.69 -10.36 0.88
C LEU A 47 12.41 -9.71 -0.30
N GLN A 48 11.71 -8.88 -1.07
CA GLN A 48 12.26 -8.17 -2.21
C GLN A 48 11.51 -6.88 -2.44
N ARG A 49 12.20 -5.92 -3.05
CA ARG A 49 11.60 -4.70 -3.60
C ARG A 49 12.02 -4.58 -5.06
N ILE A 50 11.09 -4.20 -5.91
CA ILE A 50 11.36 -3.90 -7.32
C ILE A 50 10.91 -2.47 -7.54
N GLU A 51 11.80 -1.65 -8.09
CA GLU A 51 11.58 -0.22 -8.27
C GLU A 51 11.75 0.16 -9.73
N GLU A 52 10.91 1.08 -10.20
CA GLU A 52 11.03 1.61 -11.55
C GLU A 52 10.76 3.11 -11.53
N VAL A 53 11.62 3.85 -12.23
CA VAL A 53 11.48 5.28 -12.42
C VAL A 53 11.13 5.51 -13.89
N PHE A 54 9.95 6.08 -14.13
CA PHE A 54 9.48 6.33 -15.50
C PHE A 54 9.84 7.75 -15.92
N GLU A 55 10.15 7.91 -17.19
CA GLU A 55 10.41 9.23 -17.78
C GLU A 55 9.20 9.65 -18.61
N PRO A 56 8.76 10.91 -18.51
CA PRO A 56 9.36 12.02 -17.76
C PRO A 56 8.99 12.04 -16.28
N GLN A 57 8.06 11.20 -15.81
CA GLN A 57 7.63 11.16 -14.42
C GLN A 57 6.92 9.85 -14.12
N GLY A 58 6.68 9.62 -12.84
CA GLY A 58 6.01 8.42 -12.37
C GLY A 58 6.99 7.44 -11.74
N ARG A 59 6.52 6.76 -10.70
CA ARG A 59 7.31 5.78 -9.95
C ARG A 59 6.46 4.57 -9.67
N SER A 60 7.08 3.40 -9.64
CA SER A 60 6.42 2.17 -9.20
C SER A 60 7.34 1.41 -8.27
N ILE A 61 6.78 0.90 -7.17
CA ILE A 61 7.51 0.02 -6.27
C ILE A 61 6.61 -1.16 -5.94
N ILE A 62 7.17 -2.36 -6.08
CA ILE A 62 6.47 -3.59 -5.71
C ILE A 62 7.28 -4.28 -4.62
N TYR A 63 6.63 -4.60 -3.53
CA TYR A 63 7.21 -5.29 -2.39
C TYR A 63 6.69 -6.72 -2.36
N LEU A 64 7.59 -7.69 -2.45
CA LEU A 64 7.27 -9.06 -2.10
C LEU A 64 7.51 -9.22 -0.60
N LEU A 65 6.46 -9.55 0.12
CA LEU A 65 6.51 -9.76 1.56
C LEU A 65 6.37 -11.25 1.84
N SER A 66 6.69 -11.67 3.07
CA SER A 66 6.45 -13.06 3.45
C SER A 66 4.95 -13.34 3.38
N GLU A 67 4.55 -14.16 2.41
CA GLU A 67 3.16 -14.58 2.14
C GLU A 67 2.22 -13.43 1.74
N SER A 68 2.76 -12.29 1.30
CA SER A 68 1.97 -11.09 1.01
C SER A 68 2.66 -10.26 -0.05
N HIS A 69 2.00 -9.21 -0.51
CA HIS A 69 2.64 -8.23 -1.39
C HIS A 69 2.00 -6.86 -1.21
N MET A 70 2.74 -5.85 -1.59
CA MET A 70 2.30 -4.47 -1.52
C MET A 70 2.84 -3.74 -2.73
N SER A 71 2.03 -2.90 -3.35
CA SER A 71 2.47 -2.13 -4.51
C SER A 71 2.00 -0.69 -4.43
N ILE A 72 2.80 0.19 -5.05
CA ILE A 72 2.44 1.60 -5.21
C ILE A 72 2.85 2.06 -6.59
N HIS A 73 1.96 2.81 -7.25
CA HIS A 73 2.19 3.40 -8.55
C HIS A 73 1.78 4.87 -8.49
N THR A 74 2.68 5.77 -8.88
CA THR A 74 2.36 7.19 -8.88
C THR A 74 2.10 7.69 -10.30
N PHE A 75 1.13 8.59 -10.41
CA PHE A 75 0.74 9.24 -11.67
C PHE A 75 0.74 10.75 -11.40
N PRO A 76 1.93 11.40 -11.39
CA PRO A 76 1.99 12.83 -11.04
C PRO A 76 1.12 13.73 -11.94
N GLU A 77 1.00 13.38 -13.22
CA GLU A 77 0.18 14.14 -14.19
C GLU A 77 -1.31 14.11 -13.84
N LYS A 78 -1.74 13.11 -13.09
CA LYS A 78 -3.12 12.97 -12.62
C LYS A 78 -3.28 13.29 -11.14
N ASN A 79 -2.19 13.61 -10.47
CA ASN A 79 -2.14 13.82 -9.02
C ASN A 79 -2.77 12.64 -8.27
N TYR A 80 -2.36 11.43 -8.62
CA TYR A 80 -2.99 10.19 -8.23
C TYR A 80 -1.94 9.14 -7.87
N ILE A 81 -2.24 8.35 -6.84
CA ILE A 81 -1.45 7.18 -6.45
C ILE A 81 -2.39 5.99 -6.35
N ALA A 82 -2.01 4.88 -6.98
CA ALA A 82 -2.66 3.60 -6.82
C ALA A 82 -1.84 2.77 -5.82
N PHE A 83 -2.50 2.26 -4.79
CA PHE A 83 -1.85 1.45 -3.75
C PHE A 83 -2.66 0.21 -3.51
N ASP A 84 -1.98 -0.93 -3.33
CA ASP A 84 -2.66 -2.12 -2.85
C ASP A 84 -1.77 -2.94 -1.93
N LEU A 85 -2.42 -3.73 -1.06
CA LEU A 85 -1.76 -4.61 -0.11
C LEU A 85 -2.61 -5.86 0.05
N TYR A 86 -2.04 -7.01 -0.28
CA TYR A 86 -2.65 -8.30 0.04
C TYR A 86 -1.88 -8.94 1.20
N THR A 87 -2.59 -9.38 2.23
CA THR A 87 -1.96 -10.11 3.34
C THR A 87 -2.71 -11.41 3.63
N CYS A 88 -1.96 -12.39 4.12
CA CYS A 88 -2.52 -13.63 4.65
C CYS A 88 -2.77 -13.55 6.16
N ARG A 89 -2.59 -12.35 6.76
CA ARG A 89 -2.76 -12.19 8.20
C ARG A 89 -4.20 -12.38 8.62
N LYS A 90 -4.39 -13.00 9.78
CA LYS A 90 -5.72 -13.21 10.35
C LYS A 90 -5.98 -12.15 11.42
N TYR A 91 -6.28 -10.95 10.98
CA TYR A 91 -6.72 -9.91 11.90
C TYR A 91 -8.19 -10.11 12.25
N GLU A 92 -8.55 -9.84 13.50
CA GLU A 92 -9.94 -9.98 13.94
C GLU A 92 -10.84 -8.93 13.32
N THR A 93 -10.30 -7.74 13.04
CA THR A 93 -11.04 -6.62 12.46
C THR A 93 -10.26 -6.06 11.28
N ASN A 94 -10.79 -5.03 10.65
CA ASN A 94 -10.12 -4.31 9.57
C ASN A 94 -9.31 -3.12 10.09
N ASP A 95 -9.10 -3.01 11.40
CA ASP A 95 -8.46 -1.82 11.99
C ASP A 95 -7.03 -1.62 11.49
N GLU A 96 -6.28 -2.72 11.30
CA GLU A 96 -4.91 -2.63 10.77
C GLU A 96 -4.88 -2.04 9.37
N TYR A 97 -5.82 -2.45 8.52
CA TYR A 97 -5.92 -1.92 7.16
C TYR A 97 -6.35 -0.45 7.16
N LYS A 98 -7.27 -0.09 8.04
CA LYS A 98 -7.71 1.30 8.18
C LYS A 98 -6.59 2.20 8.69
N SER A 99 -5.75 1.70 9.60
CA SER A 99 -4.60 2.43 10.11
C SER A 99 -3.57 2.67 9.01
N ILE A 100 -3.33 1.70 8.14
CA ILE A 100 -2.43 1.86 7.00
C ILE A 100 -2.97 2.95 6.06
N HIS A 101 -4.27 2.92 5.77
CA HIS A 101 -4.91 3.93 4.94
C HIS A 101 -4.75 5.33 5.55
N GLU A 102 -5.06 5.47 6.83
CA GLU A 102 -4.94 6.75 7.54
C GLU A 102 -3.51 7.29 7.49
N TYR A 103 -2.53 6.41 7.65
CA TYR A 103 -1.12 6.79 7.57
C TYR A 103 -0.77 7.33 6.18
N ILE A 104 -1.23 6.66 5.12
CA ILE A 104 -0.97 7.10 3.73
C ILE A 104 -1.64 8.44 3.47
N ILE A 105 -2.90 8.61 3.90
CA ILE A 105 -3.62 9.88 3.74
C ILE A 105 -2.87 11.00 4.45
N LYS A 106 -2.38 10.75 5.65
CA LYS A 106 -1.62 11.74 6.43
C LYS A 106 -0.31 12.14 5.72
N LYS A 107 0.41 11.16 5.20
CA LYS A 107 1.69 11.40 4.52
C LYS A 107 1.51 12.14 3.19
N THR A 108 0.49 11.81 2.44
CA THR A 108 0.23 12.41 1.13
C THR A 108 -0.57 13.71 1.22
N LYS A 109 -1.25 13.95 2.34
CA LYS A 109 -2.21 15.03 2.51
C LYS A 109 -3.25 15.01 1.40
N ALA A 110 -3.71 13.81 1.06
CA ALA A 110 -4.72 13.59 0.04
C ALA A 110 -6.11 13.74 0.61
N ASP A 111 -7.10 13.81 -0.28
CA ASP A 111 -8.49 13.76 0.13
C ASP A 111 -8.82 12.36 0.68
N TYR A 112 -9.72 12.32 1.66
CA TYR A 112 -10.18 11.05 2.18
C TYR A 112 -11.13 10.40 1.16
N GLU A 113 -10.87 9.13 0.87
CA GLU A 113 -11.77 8.28 0.11
C GLU A 113 -11.76 6.93 0.82
N ALA A 114 -12.92 6.35 1.05
CA ALA A 114 -13.02 5.11 1.83
C ALA A 114 -12.16 4.00 1.23
N PRO A 115 -11.42 3.25 2.07
CA PRO A 115 -10.63 2.13 1.56
C PRO A 115 -11.54 1.00 1.11
N ILE A 116 -11.08 0.24 0.11
CA ILE A 116 -11.75 -0.99 -0.31
C ILE A 116 -10.99 -2.14 0.32
N ILE A 117 -11.68 -2.97 1.09
CA ILE A 117 -11.08 -4.14 1.75
C ILE A 117 -11.86 -5.35 1.32
N ILE A 118 -11.20 -6.24 0.58
CA ILE A 118 -11.81 -7.43 0.00
C ILE A 118 -11.30 -8.67 0.70
N SER A 119 -12.20 -9.50 1.22
CA SER A 119 -11.83 -10.82 1.73
C SER A 119 -11.63 -11.78 0.57
N ARG A 120 -10.47 -12.44 0.53
CA ARG A 120 -10.15 -13.43 -0.49
C ARG A 120 -10.42 -14.82 0.09
N ARG A 121 -11.01 -15.68 -0.71
CA ARG A 121 -11.43 -17.02 -0.27
C ARG A 121 -10.66 -18.08 -1.06
N PHE A 122 -10.45 -19.21 -0.39
CA PHE A 122 -9.96 -20.40 -1.07
C PHE A 122 -10.97 -20.92 -2.07
#